data_816ec7e6d731f40809e469c67af554bd
#
_entry.id   816ec7e6d731f40809e469c67af554bd
#
_cell.length_a   1.000
_cell.length_b   1.000
_cell.length_c   1.000
_cell.angle_alpha   90.00
_cell.angle_beta   90.00
_cell.angle_gamma   90.00
#
_symmetry.space_group_name_H-M   'P 1'
#
loop_
_entity.id
_entity.type
_entity.pdbx_description
1 polymer ?
#
loop_
_entity_poly.entity_id
_entity_poly.type
_entity_poly.pdbx_seq_one_letter_code
_entity_poly.pdbx_strand_id
1 'polypeptide(L)'
;MQTRIMLLAIMLTAALLIGCEVAPDDASEDGNAVAQTGPACSIESIAQLPDVRIASTTEETEPVPHCKVAGVIGTEINFELLLPTDWNGKFVMGGGGGFVGSVVNGAQDFWGALQKGYATVGTDTGHQGHSMTADWALNNLERLVNFGHVAVHRTAVTAKALTVDYYSQDIARSYFAGCSRGGGQALMEAQRYPDDFEGIVALAPAYNWTHELGARWIRIAQLMYPDPSQIAEPVIDSAALKLIGDAVMAQCDALDGLSDGVLNDPRQCDFDVSSLACGGATSNMCLSPEQVEVAEAIYDDFEIDGQLIPGTPVGAELPGWPVGWELWHTGGYEPGEDLAYHEGADSNAFSPPVTPNAAWAFSIGIMRFFLYNDPGWSYAGYEFEDFSEKAARVAPTLNADNPDLSAFRAPGGKLIIDNSWMDNSMSAYGTLKYYEDVLKHDPTARDDVRLFLRPGVSHCMIGPGPDGTNYLAAIDEWVESGEAPEQLDAPFRAFLPGQPEGGGRIICAHPNVVTYDGTGDPRDPGSFSCQ
;
A
#
# COMPACT_ATOMS: atom_id res chain seq x y z
N MET A 1 -28.02 -2.84 -14.09
CA MET A 1 -27.94 -2.32 -12.72
C MET A 1 -27.65 -3.39 -11.64
N GLN A 2 -28.12 -4.62 -11.75
CA GLN A 2 -27.81 -5.69 -10.75
C GLN A 2 -26.52 -6.49 -11.01
N THR A 3 -25.81 -6.26 -12.10
CA THR A 3 -24.68 -7.12 -12.53
C THR A 3 -23.30 -6.57 -12.09
N ARG A 4 -23.18 -5.31 -11.73
CA ARG A 4 -21.89 -4.72 -11.28
C ARG A 4 -21.61 -4.90 -9.77
N ILE A 5 -22.64 -4.97 -8.94
CA ILE A 5 -22.49 -5.17 -7.47
C ILE A 5 -22.09 -6.61 -7.12
N MET A 6 -22.32 -7.57 -8.04
CA MET A 6 -22.03 -8.99 -7.81
C MET A 6 -20.56 -9.38 -8.06
N LEU A 7 -19.75 -8.52 -8.67
CA LEU A 7 -18.34 -8.82 -9.00
C LEU A 7 -17.35 -8.53 -7.84
N LEU A 8 -17.69 -7.66 -6.89
CA LEU A 8 -16.82 -7.37 -5.74
C LEU A 8 -16.98 -8.40 -4.60
N ALA A 9 -18.12 -9.10 -4.51
CA ALA A 9 -18.37 -10.13 -3.49
C ALA A 9 -17.81 -11.52 -3.84
N ILE A 10 -17.29 -11.73 -5.07
CA ILE A 10 -16.80 -13.04 -5.54
C ILE A 10 -15.30 -13.23 -5.29
N MET A 11 -14.56 -12.21 -4.90
CA MET A 11 -13.10 -12.32 -4.71
C MET A 11 -12.64 -12.96 -3.40
N LEU A 12 -13.52 -13.32 -2.47
CA LEU A 12 -13.12 -13.94 -1.19
C LEU A 12 -13.50 -15.41 -1.02
N THR A 13 -14.11 -16.11 -2.01
CA THR A 13 -14.56 -17.50 -1.82
C THR A 13 -14.16 -18.49 -2.91
N ALA A 14 -13.21 -18.19 -3.79
CA ALA A 14 -12.79 -19.08 -4.87
C ALA A 14 -11.37 -19.65 -4.70
N ALA A 15 -11.00 -20.06 -3.49
CA ALA A 15 -9.81 -20.89 -3.24
C ALA A 15 -10.21 -22.29 -2.76
N LEU A 16 -11.04 -22.99 -3.53
CA LEU A 16 -11.31 -24.42 -3.29
C LEU A 16 -11.67 -25.12 -4.60
N LEU A 17 -10.90 -26.19 -4.86
CA LEU A 17 -11.14 -27.29 -5.78
C LEU A 17 -10.69 -27.13 -7.26
N ILE A 18 -9.43 -27.47 -7.52
CA ILE A 18 -9.11 -28.37 -8.65
C ILE A 18 -8.07 -29.37 -8.14
N GLY A 19 -8.56 -30.53 -7.75
CA GLY A 19 -7.72 -31.69 -7.52
C GLY A 19 -7.43 -32.40 -8.84
N CYS A 20 -6.17 -32.61 -9.17
CA CYS A 20 -5.75 -33.59 -10.15
C CYS A 20 -5.50 -34.92 -9.43
N GLU A 21 -6.34 -35.93 -9.70
CA GLU A 21 -6.08 -37.32 -9.35
C GLU A 21 -4.87 -37.82 -10.13
N VAL A 22 -3.84 -38.25 -9.42
CA VAL A 22 -2.82 -39.16 -9.93
C VAL A 22 -2.94 -40.47 -9.12
N ALA A 23 -3.11 -41.57 -9.83
CA ALA A 23 -3.27 -42.90 -9.29
C ALA A 23 -2.00 -43.38 -8.56
N PRO A 24 -2.13 -44.30 -7.58
CA PRO A 24 -1.04 -44.75 -6.76
C PRO A 24 -0.21 -45.83 -7.43
N ASP A 25 1.11 -45.70 -7.38
CA ASP A 25 2.02 -46.86 -7.54
C ASP A 25 2.52 -47.30 -6.16
N ASP A 26 2.33 -48.61 -5.95
CA ASP A 26 2.81 -49.40 -4.80
C ASP A 26 4.34 -49.35 -4.68
N ALA A 27 4.86 -49.13 -3.47
CA ALA A 27 5.84 -50.02 -2.88
C ALA A 27 6.50 -49.50 -1.59
N SER A 28 6.40 -50.34 -0.59
CA SER A 28 7.38 -50.66 0.48
C SER A 28 7.56 -49.70 1.66
N GLU A 29 7.21 -50.32 2.75
CA GLU A 29 7.41 -49.98 4.17
C GLU A 29 8.86 -49.70 4.56
N ASP A 30 8.91 -49.01 5.70
CA ASP A 30 9.99 -48.84 6.65
C ASP A 30 10.84 -47.56 6.54
N GLY A 31 10.37 -46.57 7.23
CA GLY A 31 11.13 -45.40 7.66
C GLY A 31 10.30 -44.65 8.68
N ASN A 32 10.50 -44.92 9.96
CA ASN A 32 9.94 -44.20 11.08
C ASN A 32 10.41 -42.73 10.99
N ALA A 33 9.74 -41.94 10.18
CA ALA A 33 9.84 -40.48 10.24
C ALA A 33 9.20 -40.10 11.57
N VAL A 34 10.03 -39.84 12.58
CA VAL A 34 9.63 -39.10 13.76
C VAL A 34 9.12 -37.78 13.21
N ALA A 35 7.81 -37.62 13.16
CA ALA A 35 7.20 -36.34 12.98
C ALA A 35 7.85 -35.43 14.05
N GLN A 36 8.63 -34.45 13.66
CA GLN A 36 9.06 -33.41 14.57
C GLN A 36 7.76 -32.71 14.97
N THR A 37 7.23 -33.12 16.10
CA THR A 37 6.15 -32.39 16.75
C THR A 37 6.81 -31.10 17.23
N GLY A 38 6.51 -30.00 16.56
CA GLY A 38 6.85 -28.67 17.03
C GLY A 38 6.41 -28.44 18.49
N PRO A 39 6.80 -27.36 19.13
CA PRO A 39 6.34 -27.06 20.48
C PRO A 39 4.82 -27.07 20.56
N ALA A 40 4.27 -27.48 21.72
CA ALA A 40 2.84 -27.49 21.91
C ALA A 40 2.26 -26.07 21.77
N CYS A 41 1.22 -25.91 20.95
CA CYS A 41 0.52 -24.64 20.79
C CYS A 41 -0.41 -24.40 21.99
N SER A 42 0.14 -23.99 23.13
CA SER A 42 -0.62 -23.72 24.35
C SER A 42 -0.10 -22.46 25.04
N ILE A 43 -0.97 -21.82 25.86
CA ILE A 43 -0.58 -20.61 26.62
C ILE A 43 0.58 -20.91 27.58
N GLU A 44 0.67 -22.12 28.10
CA GLU A 44 1.72 -22.56 29.02
C GLU A 44 3.10 -22.64 28.35
N SER A 45 3.15 -22.83 27.04
CA SER A 45 4.38 -22.86 26.23
C SER A 45 4.80 -21.48 25.69
N ILE A 46 3.99 -20.44 25.90
CA ILE A 46 4.25 -19.09 25.41
C ILE A 46 4.76 -18.21 26.56
N ALA A 47 5.81 -17.42 26.32
CA ALA A 47 6.39 -16.52 27.30
C ALA A 47 5.37 -15.57 27.93
N GLN A 48 5.50 -15.34 29.23
CA GLN A 48 4.71 -14.36 29.97
C GLN A 48 5.47 -13.04 30.01
N LEU A 49 5.31 -12.20 28.97
CA LEU A 49 5.96 -10.91 28.88
C LEU A 49 5.21 -9.86 29.72
N PRO A 50 5.94 -8.93 30.38
CA PRO A 50 5.30 -7.78 31.02
C PRO A 50 4.46 -6.98 30.02
N ASP A 51 3.29 -6.53 30.45
CA ASP A 51 2.40 -5.69 29.64
C ASP A 51 1.85 -6.39 28.36
N VAL A 52 1.95 -7.73 28.31
CA VAL A 52 1.40 -8.56 27.24
C VAL A 52 0.41 -9.55 27.80
N ARG A 53 -0.76 -9.62 27.22
CA ARG A 53 -1.80 -10.61 27.59
C ARG A 53 -2.12 -11.47 26.37
N ILE A 54 -1.76 -12.74 26.43
CA ILE A 54 -2.18 -13.72 25.43
C ILE A 54 -3.67 -14.01 25.64
N ALA A 55 -4.45 -13.82 24.60
CA ALA A 55 -5.90 -14.03 24.60
C ALA A 55 -6.26 -15.45 24.19
N SER A 56 -5.57 -16.01 23.20
CA SER A 56 -5.78 -17.38 22.73
C SER A 56 -4.55 -17.92 22.03
N THR A 57 -4.44 -19.24 22.02
CA THR A 57 -3.57 -20.01 21.12
C THR A 57 -4.42 -21.06 20.42
N THR A 58 -4.18 -21.29 19.12
CA THR A 58 -4.95 -22.20 18.29
C THR A 58 -4.02 -22.90 17.30
N GLU A 59 -4.08 -24.24 17.27
CA GLU A 59 -3.47 -25.00 16.17
C GLU A 59 -4.33 -24.88 14.92
N GLU A 60 -3.74 -24.42 13.83
CA GLU A 60 -4.37 -24.30 12.52
C GLU A 60 -3.57 -25.13 11.50
N THR A 61 -4.26 -25.71 10.51
CA THR A 61 -3.65 -26.55 9.48
C THR A 61 -3.59 -25.87 8.11
N GLU A 62 -4.38 -24.82 7.94
CA GLU A 62 -4.44 -24.03 6.71
C GLU A 62 -3.85 -22.64 6.95
N PRO A 63 -3.14 -22.05 5.99
CA PRO A 63 -2.70 -22.63 4.70
C PRO A 63 -1.53 -23.61 4.82
N VAL A 64 -0.88 -23.69 5.96
CA VAL A 64 0.11 -24.70 6.39
C VAL A 64 -0.04 -24.90 7.89
N PRO A 65 0.40 -26.05 8.45
CA PRO A 65 0.33 -26.29 9.90
C PRO A 65 1.10 -25.21 10.69
N HIS A 66 0.41 -24.56 11.63
CA HIS A 66 1.00 -23.49 12.45
C HIS A 66 0.27 -23.32 13.79
N CYS A 67 0.95 -22.67 14.73
CA CYS A 67 0.34 -22.15 15.94
C CYS A 67 0.00 -20.68 15.74
N LYS A 68 -1.26 -20.31 15.90
CA LYS A 68 -1.74 -18.93 15.92
C LYS A 68 -1.84 -18.45 17.36
N VAL A 69 -1.18 -17.35 17.66
CA VAL A 69 -1.19 -16.70 18.97
C VAL A 69 -1.84 -15.32 18.81
N ALA A 70 -2.97 -15.11 19.48
CA ALA A 70 -3.62 -13.82 19.54
C ALA A 70 -3.43 -13.18 20.92
N GLY A 71 -3.12 -11.90 20.98
CA GLY A 71 -2.85 -11.20 22.21
C GLY A 71 -3.06 -9.69 22.13
N VAL A 72 -2.87 -9.05 23.28
CA VAL A 72 -2.97 -7.60 23.47
C VAL A 72 -1.73 -7.10 24.17
N ILE A 73 -1.13 -6.03 23.65
CA ILE A 73 0.00 -5.32 24.24
C ILE A 73 -0.52 -4.01 24.84
N GLY A 74 -0.18 -3.75 26.09
CA GLY A 74 -0.65 -2.57 26.81
C GLY A 74 -2.17 -2.53 26.93
N THR A 75 -2.76 -1.38 26.62
CA THR A 75 -4.20 -1.15 26.78
C THR A 75 -5.02 -1.88 25.71
N GLU A 76 -4.65 -1.75 24.42
CA GLU A 76 -5.52 -2.14 23.31
C GLU A 76 -4.82 -2.44 21.98
N ILE A 77 -3.47 -2.62 21.97
CA ILE A 77 -2.76 -3.03 20.74
C ILE A 77 -2.96 -4.53 20.54
N ASN A 78 -3.88 -4.92 19.66
CA ASN A 78 -4.08 -6.32 19.33
C ASN A 78 -3.08 -6.77 18.28
N PHE A 79 -2.66 -8.04 18.39
CA PHE A 79 -1.79 -8.70 17.43
C PHE A 79 -2.20 -10.15 17.20
N GLU A 80 -1.84 -10.68 16.03
CA GLU A 80 -1.87 -12.10 15.72
C GLU A 80 -0.50 -12.53 15.20
N LEU A 81 0.14 -13.47 15.90
CA LEU A 81 1.42 -14.07 15.54
C LEU A 81 1.17 -15.50 15.06
N LEU A 82 1.68 -15.82 13.86
CA LEU A 82 1.57 -17.11 13.21
C LEU A 82 2.94 -17.80 13.22
N LEU A 83 3.04 -18.96 13.84
CA LEU A 83 4.26 -19.71 14.08
C LEU A 83 4.19 -21.05 13.31
N PRO A 84 4.78 -21.14 12.09
CA PRO A 84 4.69 -22.34 11.26
C PRO A 84 5.41 -23.54 11.90
N THR A 85 4.88 -24.75 11.71
CA THR A 85 5.55 -25.98 12.18
C THR A 85 6.91 -26.16 11.51
N ASP A 86 7.00 -25.87 10.21
CA ASP A 86 8.24 -25.91 9.43
C ASP A 86 8.85 -24.50 9.36
N TRP A 87 9.35 -24.00 10.50
CA TRP A 87 9.94 -22.67 10.58
C TRP A 87 11.31 -22.59 9.90
N ASN A 88 11.50 -21.59 9.03
CA ASN A 88 12.75 -21.36 8.30
C ASN A 88 13.82 -20.60 9.10
N GLY A 89 13.60 -20.32 10.38
CA GLY A 89 14.50 -19.54 11.24
C GLY A 89 14.37 -18.02 11.08
N LYS A 90 13.43 -17.53 10.28
CA LYS A 90 13.25 -16.11 9.95
C LYS A 90 11.91 -15.57 10.45
N PHE A 91 11.87 -14.25 10.61
CA PHE A 91 10.69 -13.52 11.08
C PHE A 91 10.31 -12.42 10.08
N VAL A 92 9.03 -12.19 9.87
CA VAL A 92 8.55 -11.02 9.12
C VAL A 92 7.31 -10.42 9.76
N MET A 93 7.31 -9.10 9.94
CA MET A 93 6.12 -8.36 10.32
C MET A 93 5.46 -7.77 9.08
N GLY A 94 4.14 -7.92 8.97
CA GLY A 94 3.34 -7.32 7.92
C GLY A 94 2.76 -5.97 8.30
N GLY A 95 2.87 -4.99 7.41
CA GLY A 95 2.21 -3.69 7.57
C GLY A 95 0.72 -3.76 7.33
N GLY A 96 -0.02 -2.77 7.84
CA GLY A 96 -1.46 -2.63 7.68
C GLY A 96 -1.87 -1.68 6.55
N GLY A 97 -3.16 -1.39 6.42
CA GLY A 97 -3.74 -0.52 5.38
C GLY A 97 -4.66 0.57 5.95
N GLY A 98 -4.81 1.67 5.22
CA GLY A 98 -5.67 2.78 5.60
C GLY A 98 -5.40 3.32 6.99
N PHE A 99 -6.46 3.58 7.76
CA PHE A 99 -6.34 3.91 9.18
C PHE A 99 -6.24 2.67 10.09
N VAL A 100 -5.99 1.48 9.56
CA VAL A 100 -5.92 0.17 10.23
C VAL A 100 -7.18 -0.12 11.07
N GLY A 101 -7.08 -0.44 12.38
CA GLY A 101 -8.26 -0.69 13.23
C GLY A 101 -8.74 -2.14 13.29
N SER A 102 -8.08 -3.05 12.56
CA SER A 102 -8.16 -4.51 12.66
C SER A 102 -6.78 -5.10 12.49
N VAL A 103 -6.56 -6.33 12.99
CA VAL A 103 -5.26 -6.98 12.79
C VAL A 103 -5.06 -7.30 11.32
N VAL A 104 -4.04 -6.70 10.70
CA VAL A 104 -3.66 -6.90 9.30
C VAL A 104 -2.20 -7.33 9.24
N ASN A 105 -1.90 -8.30 8.38
CA ASN A 105 -0.57 -8.82 8.14
C ASN A 105 -0.26 -8.79 6.63
N GLY A 106 0.20 -7.65 6.13
CA GLY A 106 0.49 -7.47 4.71
C GLY A 106 1.57 -8.42 4.16
N ALA A 107 2.51 -8.86 4.99
CA ALA A 107 3.51 -9.85 4.57
C ALA A 107 2.87 -11.22 4.24
N GLN A 108 1.86 -11.62 5.01
CA GLN A 108 1.08 -12.81 4.76
C GLN A 108 0.15 -12.62 3.56
N ASP A 109 -0.56 -11.48 3.51
CA ASP A 109 -1.61 -11.23 2.52
C ASP A 109 -1.05 -11.08 1.10
N PHE A 110 0.09 -10.39 0.94
CA PHE A 110 0.69 -10.14 -0.37
C PHE A 110 1.65 -11.23 -0.84
N TRP A 111 2.39 -11.89 0.08
CA TRP A 111 3.48 -12.79 -0.31
C TRP A 111 3.42 -14.16 0.33
N GLY A 112 2.42 -14.46 1.13
CA GLY A 112 2.28 -15.78 1.76
C GLY A 112 3.45 -16.14 2.68
N ALA A 113 3.81 -15.24 3.58
CA ALA A 113 4.97 -15.39 4.45
C ALA A 113 4.95 -16.71 5.25
N LEU A 114 3.79 -17.07 5.79
CA LEU A 114 3.60 -18.30 6.56
C LEU A 114 3.88 -19.55 5.72
N GLN A 115 3.39 -19.58 4.46
CA GLN A 115 3.62 -20.71 3.53
C GLN A 115 5.10 -20.85 3.12
N LYS A 116 5.88 -19.79 3.28
CA LYS A 116 7.33 -19.77 3.06
C LYS A 116 8.14 -20.08 4.32
N GLY A 117 7.47 -20.43 5.40
CA GLY A 117 8.07 -20.84 6.67
C GLY A 117 8.49 -19.68 7.58
N TYR A 118 8.11 -18.43 7.29
CA TYR A 118 8.38 -17.32 8.21
C TYR A 118 7.43 -17.37 9.41
N ALA A 119 7.96 -17.13 10.62
CA ALA A 119 7.12 -16.65 11.71
C ALA A 119 6.65 -15.24 11.35
N THR A 120 5.35 -14.96 11.40
CA THR A 120 4.81 -13.70 10.88
C THR A 120 3.74 -13.11 11.78
N VAL A 121 3.70 -11.77 11.87
CA VAL A 121 2.78 -11.05 12.76
C VAL A 121 2.16 -9.85 12.08
N GLY A 122 0.91 -9.56 12.45
CA GLY A 122 0.21 -8.33 12.15
C GLY A 122 -0.36 -7.67 13.40
N THR A 123 -0.81 -6.42 13.29
CA THR A 123 -1.40 -5.63 14.38
C THR A 123 -2.53 -4.73 13.89
N ASP A 124 -3.45 -4.37 14.82
CA ASP A 124 -4.50 -3.38 14.58
C ASP A 124 -4.06 -1.93 14.79
N THR A 125 -2.80 -1.72 15.14
CA THR A 125 -2.18 -0.42 15.48
C THR A 125 -2.75 0.28 16.72
N GLY A 126 -3.37 -0.48 17.63
CA GLY A 126 -3.76 0.00 18.95
C GLY A 126 -5.10 0.72 19.00
N HIS A 127 -6.01 0.35 18.15
CA HIS A 127 -7.42 0.73 18.18
C HIS A 127 -8.25 -0.25 17.33
N GLN A 128 -9.56 -0.23 17.48
CA GLN A 128 -10.49 -0.99 16.65
C GLN A 128 -11.41 -0.01 15.91
N GLY A 129 -11.68 -0.30 14.64
CA GLY A 129 -12.49 0.56 13.78
C GLY A 129 -12.41 0.16 12.32
N HIS A 130 -13.09 0.91 11.48
CA HIS A 130 -13.03 0.74 10.04
C HIS A 130 -11.78 1.44 9.48
N SER A 131 -11.10 0.80 8.52
CA SER A 131 -9.85 1.31 7.93
C SER A 131 -9.97 2.65 7.18
N MET A 132 -11.19 3.13 6.94
CA MET A 132 -11.48 4.43 6.30
C MET A 132 -11.92 5.50 7.28
N THR A 133 -11.97 5.25 8.61
CA THR A 133 -12.42 6.21 9.62
C THR A 133 -11.33 6.51 10.63
N ALA A 134 -11.23 7.76 11.06
CA ALA A 134 -10.21 8.25 12.00
C ALA A 134 -10.80 8.78 13.33
N ASP A 135 -12.10 8.63 13.55
CA ASP A 135 -12.81 9.12 14.73
C ASP A 135 -12.34 8.49 16.05
N TRP A 136 -11.73 7.33 16.00
CA TRP A 136 -11.04 6.67 17.11
C TRP A 136 -9.91 7.51 17.73
N ALA A 137 -9.34 8.47 17.00
CA ALA A 137 -8.28 9.35 17.47
C ALA A 137 -8.82 10.57 18.26
N LEU A 138 -10.13 10.84 18.21
CA LEU A 138 -10.72 12.00 18.86
C LEU A 138 -10.42 12.03 20.36
N ASN A 139 -9.72 13.07 20.82
CA ASN A 139 -9.28 13.24 22.21
C ASN A 139 -8.46 12.06 22.76
N ASN A 140 -7.78 11.29 21.88
CA ASN A 140 -7.01 10.13 22.28
C ASN A 140 -5.60 10.15 21.66
N LEU A 141 -4.68 10.82 22.36
CA LEU A 141 -3.30 10.93 21.92
C LEU A 141 -2.57 9.56 21.92
N GLU A 142 -2.91 8.65 22.85
CA GLU A 142 -2.30 7.32 22.92
C GLU A 142 -2.57 6.54 21.63
N ARG A 143 -3.82 6.51 21.16
CA ARG A 143 -4.18 5.85 19.89
C ARG A 143 -3.49 6.49 18.69
N LEU A 144 -3.39 7.82 18.67
CA LEU A 144 -2.70 8.52 17.57
C LEU A 144 -1.22 8.16 17.53
N VAL A 145 -0.54 8.09 18.68
CA VAL A 145 0.87 7.72 18.78
C VAL A 145 1.08 6.23 18.46
N ASN A 146 0.18 5.36 18.92
CA ASN A 146 0.18 3.94 18.57
C ASN A 146 0.02 3.75 17.05
N PHE A 147 -0.98 4.39 16.45
CA PHE A 147 -1.16 4.39 15.00
C PHE A 147 0.07 4.94 14.28
N GLY A 148 0.65 6.03 14.75
CA GLY A 148 1.80 6.68 14.15
C GLY A 148 3.01 5.74 14.02
N HIS A 149 3.41 5.09 15.12
CA HIS A 149 4.61 4.27 15.14
C HIS A 149 4.72 3.26 16.29
N VAL A 150 4.19 3.56 17.50
CA VAL A 150 4.50 2.78 18.70
C VAL A 150 3.93 1.37 18.64
N ALA A 151 2.72 1.19 18.08
CA ALA A 151 2.11 -0.13 18.04
C ALA A 151 2.88 -1.12 17.17
N VAL A 152 3.42 -0.67 16.02
CA VAL A 152 4.24 -1.52 15.14
C VAL A 152 5.49 -1.98 15.87
N HIS A 153 6.28 -1.04 16.41
CA HIS A 153 7.48 -1.34 17.17
C HIS A 153 7.21 -2.31 18.34
N ARG A 154 6.21 -2.01 19.18
CA ARG A 154 5.88 -2.87 20.32
C ARG A 154 5.45 -4.26 19.90
N THR A 155 4.71 -4.38 18.80
CA THR A 155 4.31 -5.67 18.23
C THR A 155 5.51 -6.44 17.71
N ALA A 156 6.44 -5.78 17.00
CA ALA A 156 7.66 -6.39 16.50
C ALA A 156 8.51 -6.97 17.64
N VAL A 157 8.79 -6.17 18.66
CA VAL A 157 9.58 -6.59 19.84
C VAL A 157 8.91 -7.76 20.57
N THR A 158 7.60 -7.66 20.82
CA THR A 158 6.82 -8.70 21.49
C THR A 158 6.80 -10.00 20.69
N ALA A 159 6.47 -9.92 19.40
CA ALA A 159 6.36 -11.11 18.56
C ALA A 159 7.69 -11.82 18.35
N LYS A 160 8.81 -11.08 18.21
CA LYS A 160 10.15 -11.68 18.17
C LYS A 160 10.48 -12.41 19.45
N ALA A 161 10.21 -11.83 20.63
CA ALA A 161 10.45 -12.48 21.91
C ALA A 161 9.62 -13.78 22.06
N LEU A 162 8.34 -13.75 21.68
CA LEU A 162 7.47 -14.92 21.68
C LEU A 162 7.95 -16.00 20.70
N THR A 163 8.45 -15.61 19.52
CA THR A 163 8.99 -16.52 18.51
C THR A 163 10.23 -17.25 19.04
N VAL A 164 11.19 -16.51 19.63
CA VAL A 164 12.40 -17.11 20.24
C VAL A 164 12.04 -18.07 21.36
N ASP A 165 11.10 -17.69 22.23
CA ASP A 165 10.66 -18.56 23.33
C ASP A 165 9.99 -19.85 22.80
N TYR A 166 9.08 -19.69 21.81
CA TYR A 166 8.33 -20.82 21.22
C TYR A 166 9.25 -21.86 20.58
N TYR A 167 10.20 -21.41 19.74
CA TYR A 167 11.11 -22.35 19.06
C TYR A 167 12.36 -22.70 19.88
N SER A 168 12.61 -22.01 21.00
CA SER A 168 13.86 -22.11 21.77
C SER A 168 15.10 -21.93 20.88
N GLN A 169 15.00 -21.03 19.91
CA GLN A 169 16.03 -20.72 18.92
C GLN A 169 15.98 -19.24 18.56
N ASP A 170 17.14 -18.62 18.36
CA ASP A 170 17.25 -17.24 17.93
C ASP A 170 16.74 -17.05 16.48
N ILE A 171 16.15 -15.90 16.21
CA ILE A 171 15.76 -15.48 14.87
C ILE A 171 17.02 -15.15 14.06
N ALA A 172 17.20 -15.82 12.92
CA ALA A 172 18.36 -15.61 12.07
C ALA A 172 18.32 -14.27 11.31
N ARG A 173 17.13 -13.88 10.83
CA ARG A 173 16.85 -12.62 10.13
C ARG A 173 15.44 -12.14 10.43
N SER A 174 15.25 -10.82 10.46
CA SER A 174 13.95 -10.20 10.65
C SER A 174 13.65 -9.15 9.57
N TYR A 175 12.42 -9.17 9.08
CA TYR A 175 11.95 -8.34 7.97
C TYR A 175 10.68 -7.59 8.34
N PHE A 176 10.48 -6.45 7.69
CA PHE A 176 9.18 -5.77 7.64
C PHE A 176 8.75 -5.61 6.17
N ALA A 177 7.48 -5.85 5.86
CA ALA A 177 6.98 -5.67 4.51
C ALA A 177 5.54 -5.15 4.53
N GLY A 178 5.28 -4.06 3.79
CA GLY A 178 3.96 -3.48 3.73
C GLY A 178 3.77 -2.52 2.57
N CYS A 179 2.49 -2.30 2.21
CA CYS A 179 2.07 -1.35 1.19
C CYS A 179 1.19 -0.25 1.78
N SER A 180 1.10 0.92 1.14
CA SER A 180 0.21 2.01 1.55
C SER A 180 0.58 2.51 2.95
N ARG A 181 -0.35 2.45 3.90
CA ARG A 181 -0.02 2.67 5.31
C ARG A 181 1.14 1.78 5.76
N GLY A 182 1.15 0.51 5.35
CA GLY A 182 2.23 -0.43 5.64
C GLY A 182 3.58 0.00 5.06
N GLY A 183 3.60 0.62 3.89
CA GLY A 183 4.79 1.24 3.31
C GLY A 183 5.28 2.44 4.14
N GLY A 184 4.35 3.28 4.62
CA GLY A 184 4.67 4.36 5.56
C GLY A 184 5.18 3.85 6.92
N GLN A 185 4.62 2.74 7.43
CA GLN A 185 5.12 2.05 8.63
C GLN A 185 6.54 1.51 8.41
N ALA A 186 6.82 0.93 7.24
CA ALA A 186 8.13 0.45 6.85
C ALA A 186 9.20 1.55 6.92
N LEU A 187 8.91 2.73 6.34
CA LEU A 187 9.80 3.89 6.43
C LEU A 187 9.94 4.41 7.87
N MET A 188 8.86 4.37 8.65
CA MET A 188 8.89 4.78 10.05
C MET A 188 9.79 3.86 10.89
N GLU A 189 9.74 2.54 10.65
CA GLU A 189 10.63 1.56 11.31
C GLU A 189 12.10 1.84 10.95
N ALA A 190 12.43 2.03 9.67
CA ALA A 190 13.79 2.37 9.25
C ALA A 190 14.32 3.65 9.91
N GLN A 191 13.46 4.66 10.11
CA GLN A 191 13.85 5.97 10.65
C GLN A 191 13.92 6.01 12.18
N ARG A 192 13.03 5.30 12.89
CA ARG A 192 12.88 5.43 14.35
C ARG A 192 13.35 4.22 15.12
N TYR A 193 13.24 3.04 14.55
CA TYR A 193 13.53 1.76 15.20
C TYR A 193 14.50 0.93 14.36
N PRO A 194 15.70 1.50 14.08
CA PRO A 194 16.65 0.96 13.09
C PRO A 194 17.18 -0.44 13.43
N ASP A 195 17.00 -0.88 14.67
CA ASP A 195 17.45 -2.19 15.15
C ASP A 195 16.34 -3.27 15.06
N ASP A 196 15.12 -2.90 14.62
CA ASP A 196 14.02 -3.86 14.61
C ASP A 196 14.10 -4.86 13.44
N PHE A 197 14.61 -4.44 12.28
CA PHE A 197 14.62 -5.28 11.09
C PHE A 197 15.90 -5.11 10.27
N GLU A 198 16.44 -6.22 9.74
CA GLU A 198 17.58 -6.20 8.82
C GLU A 198 17.16 -5.87 7.37
N GLY A 199 15.93 -6.21 6.99
CA GLY A 199 15.40 -5.94 5.66
C GLY A 199 13.99 -5.34 5.70
N ILE A 200 13.78 -4.28 4.94
CA ILE A 200 12.50 -3.55 4.93
C ILE A 200 12.01 -3.38 3.48
N VAL A 201 10.71 -3.62 3.27
CA VAL A 201 10.00 -3.39 2.01
C VAL A 201 8.90 -2.35 2.22
N ALA A 202 9.03 -1.19 1.57
CA ALA A 202 8.09 -0.08 1.63
C ALA A 202 7.43 0.13 0.26
N LEU A 203 6.26 -0.47 0.03
CA LEU A 203 5.52 -0.29 -1.22
C LEU A 203 4.54 0.87 -1.12
N ALA A 204 4.44 1.70 -2.18
CA ALA A 204 3.49 2.79 -2.28
C ALA A 204 3.31 3.54 -0.96
N PRO A 205 4.40 4.05 -0.33
CA PRO A 205 4.41 4.42 1.07
C PRO A 205 3.57 5.66 1.36
N ALA A 206 2.53 5.52 2.19
CA ALA A 206 1.81 6.63 2.78
C ALA A 206 2.66 7.24 3.91
N TYR A 207 3.63 8.06 3.56
CA TYR A 207 4.64 8.57 4.49
C TYR A 207 4.45 10.04 4.90
N ASN A 208 3.77 10.84 4.08
CA ASN A 208 3.52 12.27 4.36
C ASN A 208 2.03 12.53 4.65
N TRP A 209 1.62 12.18 5.87
CA TRP A 209 0.22 12.24 6.31
C TRP A 209 -0.33 13.65 6.38
N THR A 210 0.48 14.62 6.77
CA THR A 210 -0.02 15.97 6.99
C THR A 210 -0.16 16.76 5.69
N HIS A 211 0.87 16.79 4.86
CA HIS A 211 0.90 17.66 3.69
C HIS A 211 0.31 17.00 2.44
N GLU A 212 0.68 15.75 2.13
CA GLU A 212 0.14 15.04 0.97
C GLU A 212 -1.31 14.57 1.20
N LEU A 213 -1.52 13.72 2.20
CA LEU A 213 -2.83 13.11 2.46
C LEU A 213 -3.81 14.11 3.13
N GLY A 214 -3.30 15.01 3.94
CA GLY A 214 -4.08 16.09 4.56
C GLY A 214 -4.31 17.23 3.59
N ALA A 215 -3.31 18.14 3.43
CA ALA A 215 -3.50 19.40 2.75
C ALA A 215 -3.79 19.28 1.25
N ARG A 216 -2.95 18.53 0.49
CA ARG A 216 -3.14 18.40 -0.95
C ARG A 216 -4.47 17.75 -1.29
N TRP A 217 -4.85 16.67 -0.61
CA TRP A 217 -6.14 16.01 -0.88
C TRP A 217 -7.33 16.88 -0.47
N ILE A 218 -7.21 17.71 0.57
CA ILE A 218 -8.24 18.72 0.90
C ILE A 218 -8.37 19.75 -0.21
N ARG A 219 -7.24 20.22 -0.79
CA ARG A 219 -7.30 21.14 -1.94
C ARG A 219 -8.03 20.51 -3.12
N ILE A 220 -7.73 19.26 -3.44
CA ILE A 220 -8.46 18.50 -4.49
C ILE A 220 -9.94 18.36 -4.13
N ALA A 221 -10.26 18.02 -2.88
CA ALA A 221 -11.65 17.88 -2.43
C ALA A 221 -12.44 19.19 -2.51
N GLN A 222 -11.83 20.34 -2.22
CA GLN A 222 -12.44 21.67 -2.37
C GLN A 222 -12.84 21.97 -3.82
N LEU A 223 -12.01 21.55 -4.77
CA LEU A 223 -12.26 21.75 -6.20
C LEU A 223 -13.23 20.72 -6.77
N MET A 224 -13.10 19.46 -6.37
CA MET A 224 -13.94 18.36 -6.84
C MET A 224 -15.36 18.43 -6.28
N TYR A 225 -15.52 18.85 -5.04
CA TYR A 225 -16.79 18.96 -4.31
C TYR A 225 -16.89 20.33 -3.62
N PRO A 226 -17.07 21.44 -4.37
CA PRO A 226 -17.04 22.80 -3.81
C PRO A 226 -18.12 23.06 -2.76
N ASP A 227 -19.23 22.33 -2.82
CA ASP A 227 -20.25 22.28 -1.76
C ASP A 227 -20.16 20.94 -1.00
N PRO A 228 -19.67 20.93 0.27
CA PRO A 228 -19.59 19.70 1.06
C PRO A 228 -20.92 19.00 1.32
N SER A 229 -22.06 19.64 1.04
CA SER A 229 -23.40 19.03 1.12
C SER A 229 -23.83 18.33 -0.16
N GLN A 230 -23.07 18.47 -1.27
CA GLN A 230 -23.35 17.95 -2.60
C GLN A 230 -22.28 16.96 -3.07
N ILE A 231 -21.79 16.10 -2.17
CA ILE A 231 -20.69 15.15 -2.46
C ILE A 231 -21.05 14.04 -3.46
N ALA A 232 -22.31 13.92 -3.85
CA ALA A 232 -22.75 13.01 -4.92
C ALA A 232 -22.55 13.59 -6.34
N GLU A 233 -22.17 14.86 -6.44
CA GLU A 233 -22.03 15.59 -7.72
C GLU A 233 -20.57 16.05 -7.91
N PRO A 234 -19.64 15.16 -8.33
CA PRO A 234 -18.26 15.54 -8.58
C PRO A 234 -18.16 16.47 -9.81
N VAL A 235 -17.23 17.41 -9.76
CA VAL A 235 -16.93 18.28 -10.91
C VAL A 235 -16.41 17.46 -12.09
N ILE A 236 -15.52 16.49 -11.86
CA ILE A 236 -15.13 15.49 -12.88
C ILE A 236 -16.02 14.25 -12.69
N ASP A 237 -16.96 14.06 -13.58
CA ASP A 237 -17.79 12.85 -13.66
C ASP A 237 -17.09 11.73 -14.48
N SER A 238 -17.71 10.56 -14.56
CA SER A 238 -17.15 9.42 -15.31
C SER A 238 -16.96 9.71 -16.81
N ALA A 239 -17.74 10.63 -17.41
CA ALA A 239 -17.59 10.99 -18.81
C ALA A 239 -16.36 11.89 -19.03
N ALA A 240 -16.16 12.87 -18.16
CA ALA A 240 -14.98 13.74 -18.17
C ALA A 240 -13.70 12.94 -17.84
N LEU A 241 -13.75 12.04 -16.85
CA LEU A 241 -12.64 11.14 -16.54
C LEU A 241 -12.26 10.28 -17.74
N LYS A 242 -13.26 9.70 -18.43
CA LYS A 242 -13.00 8.91 -19.63
C LYS A 242 -12.37 9.73 -20.75
N LEU A 243 -12.82 10.97 -20.94
CA LEU A 243 -12.25 11.89 -21.95
C LEU A 243 -10.78 12.16 -21.65
N ILE A 244 -10.42 12.41 -20.39
CA ILE A 244 -9.05 12.67 -19.97
C ILE A 244 -8.18 11.42 -20.22
N GLY A 245 -8.56 10.26 -19.68
CA GLY A 245 -7.79 9.03 -19.81
C GLY A 245 -7.62 8.56 -21.26
N ASP A 246 -8.69 8.66 -22.08
CA ASP A 246 -8.59 8.35 -23.52
C ASP A 246 -7.59 9.28 -24.24
N ALA A 247 -7.57 10.57 -23.89
CA ALA A 247 -6.64 11.54 -24.50
C ALA A 247 -5.18 11.29 -24.07
N VAL A 248 -4.95 10.99 -22.80
CA VAL A 248 -3.62 10.60 -22.29
C VAL A 248 -3.11 9.37 -23.04
N MET A 249 -3.90 8.30 -23.12
CA MET A 249 -3.51 7.08 -23.82
C MET A 249 -3.32 7.30 -25.32
N ALA A 250 -4.18 8.08 -25.97
CA ALA A 250 -4.02 8.39 -27.39
C ALA A 250 -2.72 9.16 -27.70
N GLN A 251 -2.24 9.98 -26.79
CA GLN A 251 -1.00 10.74 -26.96
C GLN A 251 0.24 9.96 -26.57
N CYS A 252 0.18 9.15 -25.49
CA CYS A 252 1.36 8.72 -24.78
C CYS A 252 1.62 7.21 -24.74
N ASP A 253 0.58 6.38 -24.94
CA ASP A 253 0.68 4.92 -24.83
C ASP A 253 1.80 4.31 -25.70
N ALA A 254 1.97 4.82 -26.93
CA ALA A 254 2.96 4.29 -27.85
C ALA A 254 4.40 4.84 -27.67
N LEU A 255 4.64 5.74 -26.71
CA LEU A 255 5.93 6.40 -26.56
C LEU A 255 7.05 5.44 -26.11
N ASP A 256 6.71 4.38 -25.38
CA ASP A 256 7.64 3.35 -24.92
C ASP A 256 7.80 2.17 -25.90
N GLY A 257 7.17 2.26 -27.08
CA GLY A 257 7.23 1.25 -28.15
C GLY A 257 6.13 0.19 -28.07
N LEU A 258 5.22 0.28 -27.11
CA LEU A 258 4.03 -0.58 -26.97
C LEU A 258 2.75 0.27 -27.04
N SER A 259 1.62 -0.38 -27.30
CA SER A 259 0.30 0.23 -27.18
C SER A 259 -0.58 -0.74 -26.42
N ASP A 260 -0.39 -0.76 -25.11
CA ASP A 260 -0.94 -1.75 -24.20
C ASP A 260 -1.64 -1.15 -22.96
N GLY A 261 -1.82 0.18 -22.95
CA GLY A 261 -2.46 0.92 -21.87
C GLY A 261 -1.55 1.11 -20.65
N VAL A 262 -0.23 0.99 -20.84
CA VAL A 262 0.78 1.14 -19.79
C VAL A 262 1.84 2.14 -20.24
N LEU A 263 2.12 3.13 -19.43
CA LEU A 263 3.25 4.04 -19.64
C LEU A 263 4.44 3.56 -18.82
N ASN A 264 5.51 3.11 -19.47
CA ASN A 264 6.73 2.66 -18.76
C ASN A 264 7.42 3.80 -18.01
N ASP A 265 7.34 5.02 -18.56
CA ASP A 265 7.84 6.23 -17.91
C ASP A 265 6.96 7.43 -18.29
N PRO A 266 6.00 7.83 -17.45
CA PRO A 266 5.07 8.93 -17.76
C PRO A 266 5.76 10.29 -17.90
N ARG A 267 7.01 10.45 -17.45
CA ARG A 267 7.80 11.68 -17.63
C ARG A 267 8.13 11.98 -19.10
N GLN A 268 7.96 10.98 -19.98
CA GLN A 268 8.11 11.15 -21.42
C GLN A 268 6.85 11.70 -22.10
N CYS A 269 5.75 11.77 -21.37
CA CYS A 269 4.45 12.21 -21.85
C CYS A 269 4.24 13.70 -21.54
N ASP A 270 4.29 14.55 -22.55
CA ASP A 270 4.01 16.00 -22.44
C ASP A 270 2.51 16.26 -22.69
N PHE A 271 1.66 15.72 -21.80
CA PHE A 271 0.21 15.90 -21.89
C PHE A 271 -0.22 17.12 -21.09
N ASP A 272 -0.98 18.00 -21.76
CA ASP A 272 -1.59 19.21 -21.18
C ASP A 272 -3.11 19.04 -21.19
N VAL A 273 -3.72 18.86 -20.03
CA VAL A 273 -5.17 18.68 -19.88
C VAL A 273 -5.97 19.89 -20.35
N SER A 274 -5.39 21.10 -20.33
CA SER A 274 -6.02 22.34 -20.84
C SER A 274 -6.31 22.26 -22.33
N SER A 275 -5.62 21.39 -23.09
CA SER A 275 -5.89 21.12 -24.50
C SER A 275 -7.29 20.52 -24.74
N LEU A 276 -7.91 19.96 -23.72
CA LEU A 276 -9.27 19.41 -23.77
C LEU A 276 -10.35 20.45 -23.41
N ALA A 277 -9.96 21.70 -23.07
CA ALA A 277 -10.91 22.75 -22.67
C ALA A 277 -11.90 23.10 -23.79
N CYS A 278 -13.16 23.36 -23.42
CA CYS A 278 -14.19 23.78 -24.36
C CYS A 278 -13.89 25.16 -24.94
N GLY A 279 -13.82 25.25 -26.26
CA GLY A 279 -13.67 26.54 -26.99
C GLY A 279 -14.93 27.41 -27.07
N GLY A 280 -16.01 27.03 -26.36
CA GLY A 280 -17.32 27.68 -26.41
C GLY A 280 -18.35 27.00 -25.51
N ALA A 281 -19.49 26.57 -26.04
CA ALA A 281 -20.48 25.84 -25.24
C ALA A 281 -19.92 24.48 -24.75
N THR A 282 -20.18 24.18 -23.49
CA THR A 282 -19.79 22.90 -22.86
C THR A 282 -20.46 21.71 -23.56
N SER A 283 -19.72 20.61 -23.73
CA SER A 283 -20.22 19.35 -24.29
C SER A 283 -19.44 18.19 -23.68
N ASN A 284 -19.94 16.97 -23.81
CA ASN A 284 -19.24 15.76 -23.35
C ASN A 284 -17.96 15.42 -24.16
N MET A 285 -17.56 16.28 -25.11
CA MET A 285 -16.34 16.13 -25.92
C MET A 285 -15.24 17.12 -25.52
N CYS A 286 -15.44 17.91 -24.48
CA CYS A 286 -14.49 18.87 -23.95
C CYS A 286 -14.75 19.12 -22.48
N LEU A 287 -13.75 19.61 -21.77
CA LEU A 287 -13.81 19.91 -20.35
C LEU A 287 -14.28 21.35 -20.09
N SER A 288 -15.10 21.56 -19.07
CA SER A 288 -15.38 22.88 -18.54
C SER A 288 -14.13 23.48 -17.88
N PRO A 289 -14.07 24.81 -17.68
CA PRO A 289 -12.95 25.42 -16.93
C PRO A 289 -12.75 24.81 -15.53
N GLU A 290 -13.83 24.50 -14.84
CA GLU A 290 -13.77 23.89 -13.49
C GLU A 290 -13.24 22.45 -13.55
N GLN A 291 -13.59 21.67 -14.58
CA GLN A 291 -13.04 20.33 -14.79
C GLN A 291 -11.55 20.36 -15.10
N VAL A 292 -11.09 21.32 -15.88
CA VAL A 292 -9.67 21.55 -16.14
C VAL A 292 -8.95 21.89 -14.85
N GLU A 293 -9.47 22.83 -14.04
CA GLU A 293 -8.85 23.24 -12.75
C GLU A 293 -8.70 22.05 -11.80
N VAL A 294 -9.70 21.18 -11.71
CA VAL A 294 -9.61 19.96 -10.87
C VAL A 294 -8.54 19.01 -11.39
N ALA A 295 -8.50 18.76 -12.70
CA ALA A 295 -7.53 17.85 -13.28
C ALA A 295 -6.10 18.38 -13.11
N GLU A 296 -5.87 19.68 -13.34
CA GLU A 296 -4.60 20.34 -13.06
C GLU A 296 -4.22 20.18 -11.59
N ALA A 297 -5.13 20.35 -10.63
CA ALA A 297 -4.82 20.18 -9.21
C ALA A 297 -4.44 18.74 -8.82
N ILE A 298 -4.83 17.74 -9.62
CA ILE A 298 -4.40 16.35 -9.42
C ILE A 298 -3.03 16.12 -10.07
N TYR A 299 -2.75 16.69 -11.23
CA TYR A 299 -1.49 16.49 -11.94
C TYR A 299 -0.35 17.37 -11.41
N ASP A 300 -0.68 18.60 -11.04
CA ASP A 300 0.32 19.60 -10.69
C ASP A 300 0.84 19.48 -9.26
N ASP A 301 2.02 20.03 -9.06
CA ASP A 301 2.61 20.17 -7.75
C ASP A 301 1.79 21.15 -6.90
N PHE A 302 1.68 20.86 -5.62
CA PHE A 302 1.04 21.72 -4.62
C PHE A 302 2.08 22.24 -3.63
N GLU A 303 2.17 23.56 -3.48
CA GLU A 303 3.09 24.17 -2.52
C GLU A 303 2.34 24.67 -1.29
N ILE A 304 2.77 24.22 -0.11
CA ILE A 304 2.25 24.66 1.19
C ILE A 304 3.38 24.66 2.21
N ASP A 305 3.47 25.69 3.06
CA ASP A 305 4.50 25.85 4.10
C ASP A 305 5.94 25.82 3.57
N GLY A 306 6.14 26.20 2.32
CA GLY A 306 7.43 26.10 1.65
C GLY A 306 7.85 24.67 1.32
N GLN A 307 6.92 23.72 1.43
CA GLN A 307 7.10 22.34 0.97
C GLN A 307 6.40 22.14 -0.37
N LEU A 308 7.13 21.59 -1.32
CA LEU A 308 6.59 21.12 -2.59
C LEU A 308 6.09 19.70 -2.43
N ILE A 309 4.80 19.50 -2.64
CA ILE A 309 4.13 18.20 -2.67
C ILE A 309 3.87 17.84 -4.13
N PRO A 310 4.58 16.85 -4.67
CA PRO A 310 4.46 16.51 -6.09
C PRO A 310 3.07 16.08 -6.49
N GLY A 311 2.69 16.40 -7.72
CA GLY A 311 1.46 15.96 -8.35
C GLY A 311 1.43 14.47 -8.67
N THR A 312 0.35 14.01 -9.31
CA THR A 312 0.19 12.62 -9.72
C THR A 312 0.62 12.47 -11.19
N PRO A 313 1.40 11.43 -11.56
CA PRO A 313 1.74 11.20 -12.96
C PRO A 313 0.51 10.98 -13.85
N VAL A 314 0.60 11.36 -15.12
CA VAL A 314 -0.38 11.00 -16.15
C VAL A 314 -0.38 9.49 -16.36
N GLY A 315 -1.52 8.93 -16.79
CA GLY A 315 -1.70 7.49 -16.94
C GLY A 315 -2.31 6.81 -15.71
N ALA A 316 -2.46 7.55 -14.60
CA ALA A 316 -3.09 7.07 -13.37
C ALA A 316 -4.63 7.16 -13.38
N GLU A 317 -5.25 7.72 -14.42
CA GLU A 317 -6.69 7.97 -14.50
C GLU A 317 -7.50 6.67 -14.49
N LEU A 318 -7.04 5.64 -15.23
CA LEU A 318 -7.60 4.29 -15.33
C LEU A 318 -9.15 4.28 -15.46
N PRO A 319 -9.74 4.97 -16.46
CA PRO A 319 -11.18 5.02 -16.59
C PRO A 319 -11.77 3.62 -16.78
N GLY A 320 -12.79 3.29 -15.98
CA GLY A 320 -13.42 1.97 -15.99
C GLY A 320 -12.69 0.87 -15.20
N TRP A 321 -11.55 1.16 -14.58
CA TRP A 321 -10.93 0.28 -13.61
C TRP A 321 -11.44 0.63 -12.19
N PRO A 322 -11.78 -0.36 -11.36
CA PRO A 322 -12.34 -0.10 -10.02
C PRO A 322 -11.35 0.51 -9.02
N VAL A 323 -10.14 0.80 -9.46
CA VAL A 323 -8.98 1.25 -8.66
C VAL A 323 -8.35 2.54 -9.19
N GLY A 324 -8.96 3.16 -10.23
CA GLY A 324 -8.52 4.42 -10.82
C GLY A 324 -8.96 5.66 -10.02
N TRP A 325 -9.04 6.80 -10.71
CA TRP A 325 -9.54 8.05 -10.12
C TRP A 325 -10.97 7.92 -9.57
N GLU A 326 -11.79 7.00 -10.10
CA GLU A 326 -13.13 6.74 -9.55
C GLU A 326 -13.07 6.36 -8.06
N LEU A 327 -12.12 5.51 -7.66
CA LEU A 327 -11.93 5.15 -6.26
C LEU A 327 -11.31 6.29 -5.43
N TRP A 328 -10.31 6.99 -6.00
CA TRP A 328 -9.47 7.87 -5.20
C TRP A 328 -9.86 9.34 -5.25
N HIS A 329 -10.38 9.86 -6.38
CA HIS A 329 -10.58 11.31 -6.57
C HIS A 329 -11.99 11.70 -7.00
N THR A 330 -12.57 11.01 -8.00
CA THR A 330 -13.81 11.48 -8.62
C THR A 330 -15.08 10.83 -8.05
N GLY A 331 -14.95 9.66 -7.41
CA GLY A 331 -16.11 8.86 -7.06
C GLY A 331 -16.73 8.17 -8.28
N GLY A 332 -17.38 7.01 -8.06
CA GLY A 332 -17.98 6.20 -9.11
C GLY A 332 -19.51 6.15 -9.04
N TYR A 333 -20.15 7.20 -8.55
CA TYR A 333 -21.60 7.23 -8.36
C TYR A 333 -22.31 7.71 -9.63
N GLU A 334 -23.36 6.97 -10.01
CA GLU A 334 -24.31 7.46 -11.00
C GLU A 334 -25.17 8.58 -10.39
N PRO A 335 -25.49 9.66 -11.14
CA PRO A 335 -26.33 10.74 -10.64
C PRO A 335 -27.67 10.20 -10.11
N GLY A 336 -27.94 10.44 -8.82
CA GLY A 336 -29.17 10.02 -8.13
C GLY A 336 -29.09 8.67 -7.41
N GLU A 337 -27.91 8.02 -7.33
CA GLU A 337 -27.72 6.91 -6.39
C GLU A 337 -27.77 7.43 -4.95
N ASP A 338 -28.55 6.73 -4.11
CA ASP A 338 -28.63 7.06 -2.69
C ASP A 338 -27.35 6.62 -2.00
N LEU A 339 -26.54 7.59 -1.56
CA LEU A 339 -25.31 7.37 -0.78
C LEU A 339 -25.63 6.91 0.65
N ALA A 340 -26.73 6.19 0.87
CA ALA A 340 -27.11 5.70 2.19
C ALA A 340 -26.01 4.83 2.79
N TYR A 341 -25.64 5.18 4.00
CA TYR A 341 -24.79 4.39 4.88
C TYR A 341 -25.33 2.96 4.98
N HIS A 342 -24.58 2.00 4.48
CA HIS A 342 -24.88 0.59 4.70
C HIS A 342 -24.41 0.20 6.11
N GLU A 343 -25.29 0.30 7.10
CA GLU A 343 -25.09 -0.35 8.39
C GLU A 343 -24.83 -1.85 8.15
N GLY A 344 -23.62 -2.30 8.46
CA GLY A 344 -23.22 -3.70 8.34
C GLY A 344 -22.29 -4.05 7.18
N ALA A 345 -21.66 -3.07 6.52
CA ALA A 345 -20.52 -3.36 5.64
C ALA A 345 -19.41 -4.03 6.46
N ASP A 346 -19.02 -5.24 6.06
CA ASP A 346 -17.93 -5.99 6.67
C ASP A 346 -16.70 -5.09 6.82
N SER A 347 -16.07 -5.12 8.00
CA SER A 347 -14.88 -4.31 8.35
C SER A 347 -13.67 -4.51 7.44
N ASN A 348 -13.73 -5.48 6.52
CA ASN A 348 -12.69 -5.82 5.55
C ASN A 348 -12.99 -5.37 4.12
N ALA A 349 -14.12 -4.72 3.86
CA ALA A 349 -14.42 -4.22 2.53
C ALA A 349 -13.92 -2.77 2.40
N PHE A 350 -13.23 -2.45 1.29
CA PHE A 350 -12.99 -1.09 0.80
C PHE A 350 -14.33 -0.42 0.37
N SER A 351 -15.34 -0.48 1.22
CA SER A 351 -16.61 0.20 1.02
C SER A 351 -16.66 1.33 2.02
N PRO A 352 -16.30 2.55 1.60
CA PRO A 352 -16.31 3.68 2.52
C PRO A 352 -17.74 3.91 3.03
N PRO A 353 -17.89 4.23 4.33
CA PRO A 353 -19.15 4.79 4.81
C PRO A 353 -19.38 6.11 4.09
N VAL A 354 -20.56 6.31 3.51
CA VAL A 354 -21.00 7.53 2.78
C VAL A 354 -19.90 8.55 2.52
N THR A 355 -18.98 8.21 1.63
CA THR A 355 -17.91 9.09 1.20
C THR A 355 -17.87 9.08 -0.31
N PRO A 356 -17.59 10.20 -0.97
CA PRO A 356 -17.57 10.22 -2.43
C PRO A 356 -16.42 9.39 -3.00
N ASN A 357 -15.28 9.38 -2.33
CA ASN A 357 -14.07 8.65 -2.72
C ASN A 357 -13.11 8.47 -1.53
N ALA A 358 -12.05 7.70 -1.72
CA ALA A 358 -11.11 7.35 -0.66
C ALA A 358 -10.25 8.54 -0.21
N ALA A 359 -9.72 9.37 -1.12
CA ALA A 359 -8.90 10.52 -0.75
C ALA A 359 -9.68 11.55 0.07
N TRP A 360 -10.96 11.77 -0.27
CA TRP A 360 -11.85 12.59 0.53
C TRP A 360 -12.01 12.01 1.96
N ALA A 361 -12.29 10.72 2.08
CA ALA A 361 -12.48 10.08 3.38
C ALA A 361 -11.24 10.21 4.26
N PHE A 362 -10.06 9.90 3.71
CA PHE A 362 -8.79 10.01 4.43
C PHE A 362 -8.48 11.46 4.80
N SER A 363 -8.53 12.39 3.86
CA SER A 363 -8.18 13.79 4.14
C SER A 363 -9.11 14.42 5.18
N ILE A 364 -10.43 14.20 5.09
CA ILE A 364 -11.38 14.67 6.09
C ILE A 364 -11.09 14.04 7.47
N GLY A 365 -10.77 12.73 7.51
CA GLY A 365 -10.39 12.05 8.74
C GLY A 365 -9.15 12.65 9.37
N ILE A 366 -8.10 12.87 8.59
CA ILE A 366 -6.84 13.49 9.02
C ILE A 366 -7.11 14.90 9.58
N MET A 367 -7.82 15.74 8.83
CA MET A 367 -8.09 17.11 9.28
C MET A 367 -8.93 17.11 10.57
N ARG A 368 -10.06 16.41 10.59
CA ARG A 368 -10.96 16.42 11.75
C ARG A 368 -10.32 15.86 13.01
N PHE A 369 -9.66 14.71 12.92
CA PHE A 369 -9.32 13.94 14.11
C PHE A 369 -7.83 14.00 14.45
N PHE A 370 -6.93 14.18 13.48
CA PHE A 370 -5.50 14.27 13.75
C PHE A 370 -5.05 15.72 13.95
N LEU A 371 -5.40 16.63 13.02
CA LEU A 371 -4.92 18.01 13.05
C LEU A 371 -5.75 18.90 13.97
N TYR A 372 -7.08 18.91 13.80
CA TYR A 372 -7.97 19.83 14.49
C TYR A 372 -8.58 19.28 15.77
N ASN A 373 -8.68 17.94 15.89
CA ASN A 373 -9.39 17.27 16.98
C ASN A 373 -10.81 17.81 17.15
N ASP A 374 -11.47 18.10 16.02
CA ASP A 374 -12.82 18.66 15.90
C ASP A 374 -13.64 17.88 14.86
N PRO A 375 -14.61 17.07 15.27
CA PRO A 375 -15.45 16.31 14.35
C PRO A 375 -16.33 17.20 13.47
N GLY A 376 -16.53 18.47 13.85
CA GLY A 376 -17.29 19.47 13.08
C GLY A 376 -16.47 20.21 12.02
N TRP A 377 -15.15 20.02 11.97
CA TRP A 377 -14.31 20.70 10.98
C TRP A 377 -14.78 20.41 9.55
N SER A 378 -14.76 21.44 8.69
CA SER A 378 -15.16 21.37 7.29
C SER A 378 -14.19 22.14 6.42
N TYR A 379 -13.99 21.67 5.20
CA TYR A 379 -13.16 22.38 4.21
C TYR A 379 -13.89 23.55 3.51
N ALA A 380 -15.18 23.74 3.77
CA ALA A 380 -15.93 24.87 3.21
C ALA A 380 -15.31 26.20 3.65
N GLY A 381 -14.78 26.97 2.71
CA GLY A 381 -14.12 28.25 2.99
C GLY A 381 -12.83 28.14 3.78
N TYR A 382 -12.20 26.98 3.84
CA TYR A 382 -10.91 26.80 4.50
C TYR A 382 -9.76 27.23 3.58
N GLU A 383 -8.90 28.13 4.06
CA GLU A 383 -7.82 28.79 3.29
C GLU A 383 -6.41 28.43 3.80
N PHE A 384 -6.28 27.37 4.60
CA PHE A 384 -5.01 26.85 5.15
C PHE A 384 -4.24 27.80 6.08
N GLU A 385 -4.85 28.86 6.64
CA GLU A 385 -4.14 29.90 7.42
C GLU A 385 -3.46 29.37 8.69
N ASP A 386 -4.04 28.37 9.34
CA ASP A 386 -3.51 27.76 10.57
C ASP A 386 -2.96 26.34 10.35
N PHE A 387 -2.88 25.91 9.09
CA PHE A 387 -2.46 24.54 8.75
C PHE A 387 -1.06 24.22 9.30
N SER A 388 -0.08 25.10 9.09
CA SER A 388 1.31 24.91 9.55
C SER A 388 1.38 24.61 11.05
N GLU A 389 0.65 25.37 11.87
CA GLU A 389 0.62 25.17 13.32
C GLU A 389 0.03 23.81 13.69
N LYS A 390 -1.05 23.43 13.04
CA LYS A 390 -1.72 22.13 13.31
C LYS A 390 -0.87 20.96 12.84
N ALA A 391 -0.34 21.03 11.63
CA ALA A 391 0.53 20.01 11.05
C ALA A 391 1.80 19.80 11.89
N ALA A 392 2.46 20.86 12.33
CA ALA A 392 3.67 20.77 13.15
C ALA A 392 3.50 20.01 14.47
N ARG A 393 2.28 19.93 15.01
CA ARG A 393 1.98 19.20 16.25
C ARG A 393 1.95 17.69 16.05
N VAL A 394 1.53 17.22 14.88
CA VAL A 394 1.28 15.79 14.63
C VAL A 394 2.24 15.17 13.61
N ALA A 395 2.84 15.97 12.74
CA ALA A 395 3.80 15.50 11.75
C ALA A 395 4.93 14.65 12.37
N PRO A 396 5.54 15.02 13.52
CA PRO A 396 6.56 14.19 14.15
C PRO A 396 6.06 12.80 14.56
N THR A 397 4.77 12.60 14.71
CA THR A 397 4.17 11.30 15.07
C THR A 397 3.77 10.51 13.84
N LEU A 398 3.32 11.19 12.78
CA LEU A 398 2.65 10.56 11.65
C LEU A 398 3.53 10.45 10.40
N ASN A 399 4.37 11.46 10.14
CA ASN A 399 5.16 11.51 8.93
C ASN A 399 6.44 10.69 9.07
N ALA A 400 6.76 9.93 8.03
CA ALA A 400 8.00 9.18 7.88
C ALA A 400 8.84 9.80 6.73
N ASP A 401 9.09 11.10 6.82
CA ASP A 401 9.72 11.92 5.78
C ASP A 401 11.18 12.31 6.08
N ASN A 402 11.77 11.73 7.14
CA ASN A 402 13.19 11.96 7.45
C ASN A 402 14.09 11.25 6.43
N PRO A 403 14.96 11.96 5.67
CA PRO A 403 15.87 11.35 4.71
C PRO A 403 17.11 10.70 5.35
N ASP A 404 17.36 10.94 6.64
CA ASP A 404 18.50 10.33 7.34
C ASP A 404 18.19 8.89 7.75
N LEU A 405 18.73 7.94 7.00
CA LEU A 405 18.64 6.50 7.24
C LEU A 405 19.95 5.93 7.78
N SER A 406 20.88 6.77 8.24
CA SER A 406 22.24 6.35 8.65
C SER A 406 22.22 5.33 9.78
N ALA A 407 21.33 5.48 10.77
CA ALA A 407 21.21 4.55 11.89
C ALA A 407 20.74 3.15 11.45
N PHE A 408 19.82 3.08 10.48
CA PHE A 408 19.35 1.82 9.90
C PHE A 408 20.41 1.12 9.04
N ARG A 409 21.16 1.91 8.27
CA ARG A 409 22.18 1.41 7.34
C ARG A 409 23.47 0.95 8.06
N ALA A 410 23.82 1.60 9.17
CA ALA A 410 25.06 1.32 9.89
C ALA A 410 25.23 -0.15 10.32
N PRO A 411 24.20 -0.87 10.83
CA PRO A 411 24.29 -2.30 11.10
C PRO A 411 24.14 -3.19 9.84
N GLY A 412 23.93 -2.62 8.65
CA GLY A 412 23.78 -3.35 7.39
C GLY A 412 22.32 -3.47 6.88
N GLY A 413 21.40 -2.69 7.43
CA GLY A 413 19.99 -2.68 7.04
C GLY A 413 19.80 -2.43 5.53
N LYS A 414 18.83 -3.12 4.91
CA LYS A 414 18.49 -3.04 3.49
C LYS A 414 17.05 -2.60 3.30
N LEU A 415 16.81 -1.64 2.42
CA LEU A 415 15.49 -1.06 2.15
C LEU A 415 15.15 -1.11 0.66
N ILE A 416 14.07 -1.80 0.34
CA ILE A 416 13.41 -1.68 -0.97
C ILE A 416 12.24 -0.72 -0.81
N ILE A 417 12.26 0.38 -1.57
CA ILE A 417 11.13 1.28 -1.77
C ILE A 417 10.57 0.98 -3.16
N ASP A 418 9.26 0.90 -3.27
CA ASP A 418 8.59 0.74 -4.56
C ASP A 418 7.38 1.66 -4.62
N ASN A 419 7.11 2.16 -5.81
CA ASN A 419 5.83 2.75 -6.14
C ASN A 419 5.48 2.46 -7.60
N SER A 420 4.24 2.67 -7.97
CA SER A 420 3.83 2.56 -9.35
C SER A 420 3.63 3.92 -9.99
N TRP A 421 4.04 4.05 -11.26
CA TRP A 421 3.74 5.23 -12.06
C TRP A 421 2.22 5.49 -12.21
N MET A 422 1.38 4.46 -12.07
CA MET A 422 -0.08 4.57 -12.14
C MET A 422 -0.74 4.54 -10.76
N ASP A 423 0.01 4.77 -9.68
CA ASP A 423 -0.56 4.93 -8.34
C ASP A 423 -1.26 6.28 -8.24
N ASN A 424 -2.57 6.23 -8.13
CA ASN A 424 -3.45 7.37 -8.02
C ASN A 424 -3.79 7.77 -6.58
N SER A 425 -3.24 7.05 -5.61
CA SER A 425 -3.30 7.35 -4.19
C SER A 425 -2.01 8.02 -3.72
N MET A 426 -0.91 7.27 -3.68
CA MET A 426 0.41 7.77 -3.29
C MET A 426 1.19 8.16 -4.54
N SER A 427 1.46 9.46 -4.73
CA SER A 427 2.17 9.91 -5.91
C SER A 427 3.54 9.23 -6.06
N ALA A 428 3.78 8.62 -7.25
CA ALA A 428 5.10 8.10 -7.59
C ALA A 428 6.17 9.20 -7.59
N TYR A 429 5.81 10.43 -7.97
CA TYR A 429 6.71 11.58 -7.87
C TYR A 429 7.02 11.93 -6.41
N GLY A 430 6.08 11.76 -5.48
CA GLY A 430 6.31 11.93 -4.04
C GLY A 430 7.32 10.90 -3.51
N THR A 431 7.13 9.63 -3.87
CA THR A 431 8.06 8.56 -3.49
C THR A 431 9.45 8.74 -4.10
N LEU A 432 9.52 9.14 -5.38
CA LEU A 432 10.77 9.48 -6.06
C LEU A 432 11.50 10.63 -5.35
N LYS A 433 10.77 11.71 -5.03
CA LYS A 433 11.32 12.85 -4.28
C LYS A 433 11.90 12.42 -2.94
N TYR A 434 11.20 11.59 -2.16
CA TYR A 434 11.73 11.08 -0.90
C TYR A 434 13.04 10.32 -1.09
N TYR A 435 13.11 9.42 -2.08
CA TYR A 435 14.34 8.68 -2.41
C TYR A 435 15.49 9.62 -2.83
N GLU A 436 15.20 10.63 -3.65
CA GLU A 436 16.19 11.65 -4.05
C GLU A 436 16.68 12.47 -2.85
N ASP A 437 15.79 12.81 -1.91
CA ASP A 437 16.15 13.51 -0.67
C ASP A 437 17.06 12.63 0.21
N VAL A 438 16.82 11.31 0.28
CA VAL A 438 17.73 10.34 0.93
C VAL A 438 19.11 10.34 0.26
N LEU A 439 19.18 10.27 -1.06
CA LEU A 439 20.46 10.31 -1.80
C LEU A 439 21.16 11.66 -1.72
N LYS A 440 20.41 12.76 -1.62
CA LYS A 440 20.97 14.10 -1.43
C LYS A 440 21.54 14.25 -0.02
N HIS A 441 20.92 13.63 0.98
CA HIS A 441 21.42 13.59 2.36
C HIS A 441 22.69 12.76 2.45
N ASP A 442 22.65 11.53 1.89
CA ASP A 442 23.79 10.62 1.83
C ASP A 442 23.84 9.88 0.47
N PRO A 443 24.73 10.28 -0.45
CA PRO A 443 24.86 9.62 -1.76
C PRO A 443 25.24 8.14 -1.68
N THR A 444 25.81 7.66 -0.56
CA THR A 444 26.15 6.25 -0.37
C THR A 444 24.93 5.41 0.02
N ALA A 445 23.78 6.04 0.30
CA ALA A 445 22.56 5.32 0.62
C ALA A 445 22.11 4.38 -0.52
N ARG A 446 22.53 4.66 -1.76
CA ARG A 446 22.28 3.76 -2.90
C ARG A 446 22.80 2.33 -2.68
N ASP A 447 23.82 2.12 -1.86
CA ASP A 447 24.36 0.78 -1.59
C ASP A 447 23.40 -0.09 -0.75
N ASP A 448 22.48 0.56 0.00
CA ASP A 448 21.59 -0.09 0.97
C ASP A 448 20.11 0.21 0.75
N VAL A 449 19.79 1.12 -0.18
CA VAL A 449 18.41 1.53 -0.49
C VAL A 449 18.19 1.45 -2.00
N ARG A 450 17.12 0.78 -2.43
CA ARG A 450 16.69 0.69 -3.84
C ARG A 450 15.29 1.23 -4.00
N LEU A 451 15.09 2.00 -5.06
CA LEU A 451 13.75 2.42 -5.51
C LEU A 451 13.40 1.71 -6.82
N PHE A 452 12.19 1.15 -6.88
CA PHE A 452 11.59 0.63 -8.09
C PHE A 452 10.34 1.45 -8.42
N LEU A 453 10.15 1.81 -9.69
CA LEU A 453 8.97 2.53 -10.17
C LEU A 453 8.28 1.67 -11.22
N ARG A 454 7.23 0.97 -10.79
CA ARG A 454 6.52 -0.02 -11.62
C ARG A 454 5.60 0.65 -12.63
N PRO A 455 5.60 0.24 -13.90
CA PRO A 455 4.57 0.68 -14.83
C PRO A 455 3.29 -0.13 -14.69
N GLY A 456 2.15 0.53 -14.89
CA GLY A 456 0.87 -0.14 -15.11
C GLY A 456 0.19 -0.78 -13.90
N VAL A 457 0.60 -0.46 -12.68
CA VAL A 457 -0.05 -0.96 -11.46
C VAL A 457 -0.69 0.20 -10.71
N SER A 458 -1.92 0.04 -10.23
CA SER A 458 -2.57 1.00 -9.36
C SER A 458 -2.01 0.90 -7.93
N HIS A 459 -2.66 1.54 -6.96
CA HIS A 459 -2.21 1.55 -5.58
C HIS A 459 -2.05 0.13 -5.01
N CYS A 460 -0.84 -0.26 -4.62
CA CYS A 460 -0.43 -1.56 -4.10
C CYS A 460 -0.48 -2.71 -5.11
N MET A 461 -1.55 -2.87 -5.84
CA MET A 461 -1.82 -3.98 -6.75
C MET A 461 -2.91 -3.60 -7.76
N ILE A 462 -3.17 -4.49 -8.71
CA ILE A 462 -4.21 -4.35 -9.74
C ILE A 462 -3.89 -3.22 -10.72
N GLY A 463 -4.01 -3.53 -12.00
CA GLY A 463 -3.75 -2.61 -13.10
C GLY A 463 -3.49 -3.37 -14.38
N PRO A 464 -3.28 -2.69 -15.50
CA PRO A 464 -2.93 -3.34 -16.77
C PRO A 464 -1.51 -3.93 -16.78
N GLY A 465 -0.59 -3.41 -15.96
CA GLY A 465 0.79 -3.87 -15.86
C GLY A 465 0.98 -5.09 -14.94
N PRO A 466 2.19 -5.69 -14.94
CA PRO A 466 2.51 -6.84 -14.11
C PRO A 466 2.71 -6.45 -12.65
N ASP A 467 2.01 -7.11 -11.72
CA ASP A 467 2.01 -6.78 -10.29
C ASP A 467 2.48 -7.91 -9.37
N GLY A 468 2.97 -9.02 -9.93
CA GLY A 468 3.30 -10.24 -9.19
C GLY A 468 4.70 -10.27 -8.57
N THR A 469 5.41 -9.16 -8.45
CA THR A 469 6.77 -9.11 -7.89
C THR A 469 6.82 -9.61 -6.44
N ASN A 470 7.77 -10.51 -6.17
CA ASN A 470 7.97 -11.07 -4.85
C ASN A 470 9.02 -10.28 -4.06
N TYR A 471 8.62 -9.13 -3.53
CA TYR A 471 9.52 -8.24 -2.78
C TYR A 471 10.06 -8.87 -1.49
N LEU A 472 9.28 -9.74 -0.83
CA LEU A 472 9.77 -10.44 0.38
C LEU A 472 10.94 -11.36 0.04
N ALA A 473 10.90 -12.07 -1.08
CA ALA A 473 12.03 -12.88 -1.53
C ALA A 473 13.22 -12.01 -1.97
N ALA A 474 12.97 -10.89 -2.64
CA ALA A 474 14.02 -9.99 -3.09
C ALA A 474 14.79 -9.35 -1.93
N ILE A 475 14.10 -8.91 -0.89
CA ILE A 475 14.77 -8.33 0.29
C ILE A 475 15.50 -9.40 1.10
N ASP A 476 14.94 -10.61 1.21
CA ASP A 476 15.59 -11.73 1.87
C ASP A 476 16.89 -12.12 1.17
N GLU A 477 16.88 -12.25 -0.14
CA GLU A 477 18.07 -12.53 -0.95
C GLU A 477 19.13 -11.43 -0.81
N TRP A 478 18.70 -10.15 -0.84
CA TRP A 478 19.63 -9.04 -0.68
C TRP A 478 20.32 -9.04 0.69
N VAL A 479 19.56 -9.25 1.78
CA VAL A 479 20.13 -9.32 3.13
C VAL A 479 21.07 -10.50 3.29
N GLU A 480 20.78 -11.66 2.68
CA GLU A 480 21.62 -12.86 2.79
C GLU A 480 22.86 -12.80 1.89
N SER A 481 22.75 -12.32 0.66
CA SER A 481 23.87 -12.28 -0.30
C SER A 481 24.72 -11.01 -0.17
N GLY A 482 24.12 -9.92 0.29
CA GLY A 482 24.70 -8.58 0.23
C GLY A 482 24.64 -7.94 -1.17
N GLU A 483 24.10 -8.63 -2.18
CA GLU A 483 24.01 -8.13 -3.55
C GLU A 483 22.67 -7.40 -3.78
N ALA A 484 22.76 -6.10 -4.08
CA ALA A 484 21.59 -5.27 -4.29
C ALA A 484 20.87 -5.64 -5.61
N PRO A 485 19.55 -5.76 -5.63
CA PRO A 485 18.82 -6.03 -6.85
C PRO A 485 18.83 -4.81 -7.78
N GLU A 486 19.32 -4.99 -9.01
CA GLU A 486 19.27 -3.98 -10.06
C GLU A 486 18.02 -4.12 -10.93
N GLN A 487 17.40 -5.31 -10.94
CA GLN A 487 16.11 -5.60 -11.55
C GLN A 487 15.37 -6.67 -10.75
N LEU A 488 14.05 -6.70 -10.88
CA LEU A 488 13.20 -7.73 -10.31
C LEU A 488 12.24 -8.26 -11.37
N ASP A 489 11.89 -9.54 -11.27
CA ASP A 489 10.85 -10.13 -12.10
C ASP A 489 9.48 -9.65 -11.63
N ALA A 490 8.62 -9.32 -12.59
CA ALA A 490 7.24 -8.89 -12.37
C ALA A 490 6.29 -9.75 -13.22
N PRO A 491 5.87 -10.92 -12.74
CA PRO A 491 4.89 -11.74 -13.45
C PRO A 491 3.50 -11.10 -13.43
N PHE A 492 2.69 -11.39 -14.47
CA PHE A 492 1.27 -11.08 -14.47
C PHE A 492 0.52 -12.03 -13.54
N ARG A 493 -0.48 -11.51 -12.81
CA ARG A 493 -1.37 -12.32 -11.96
C ARG A 493 -2.63 -12.70 -12.73
N ALA A 494 -2.66 -13.90 -13.30
CA ALA A 494 -3.73 -14.40 -14.18
C ALA A 494 -5.15 -14.37 -13.58
N PHE A 495 -5.30 -14.22 -12.26
CA PHE A 495 -6.60 -14.15 -11.61
C PHE A 495 -7.20 -12.73 -11.57
N LEU A 496 -6.43 -11.70 -11.97
CA LEU A 496 -6.93 -10.33 -11.97
C LEU A 496 -7.61 -9.99 -13.31
N PRO A 497 -8.77 -9.30 -13.29
CA PRO A 497 -9.43 -8.86 -14.51
C PRO A 497 -8.51 -7.99 -15.39
N GLY A 498 -8.45 -8.31 -16.68
CA GLY A 498 -7.63 -7.57 -17.65
C GLY A 498 -6.17 -7.94 -17.71
N GLN A 499 -5.67 -8.76 -16.80
CA GLN A 499 -4.32 -9.31 -16.85
C GLN A 499 -4.22 -10.50 -17.81
N PRO A 500 -3.13 -10.65 -18.58
CA PRO A 500 -2.92 -11.80 -19.44
C PRO A 500 -2.65 -13.08 -18.63
N GLU A 501 -3.02 -14.23 -19.19
CA GLU A 501 -2.65 -15.52 -18.59
C GLU A 501 -1.16 -15.79 -18.80
N GLY A 502 -0.40 -15.74 -17.72
CA GLY A 502 1.04 -16.03 -17.68
C GLY A 502 1.91 -14.95 -18.35
N GLY A 503 3.21 -15.18 -18.30
CA GLY A 503 4.22 -14.20 -18.69
C GLY A 503 4.48 -13.16 -17.61
N GLY A 504 5.28 -12.16 -17.95
CA GLY A 504 5.68 -11.08 -17.05
C GLY A 504 6.56 -10.09 -17.75
N ARG A 505 7.09 -9.16 -16.96
CA ARG A 505 8.11 -8.19 -17.36
C ARG A 505 9.19 -8.14 -16.28
N ILE A 506 10.16 -7.29 -16.47
CA ILE A 506 11.08 -6.87 -15.41
C ILE A 506 10.68 -5.48 -14.91
N ILE A 507 11.10 -5.15 -13.70
CA ILE A 507 11.16 -3.78 -13.19
C ILE A 507 12.59 -3.43 -12.83
N CYS A 508 12.98 -2.18 -13.02
CA CYS A 508 14.35 -1.73 -12.92
C CYS A 508 14.57 -0.84 -11.70
N ALA A 509 15.71 -1.01 -11.03
CA ALA A 509 16.10 -0.10 -9.97
C ALA A 509 16.39 1.29 -10.55
N HIS A 510 15.75 2.32 -9.94
CA HIS A 510 15.98 3.71 -10.34
C HIS A 510 17.47 4.10 -10.23
N PRO A 511 18.06 4.84 -11.20
CA PRO A 511 17.42 5.64 -12.25
C PRO A 511 17.09 4.91 -13.55
N ASN A 512 17.40 3.60 -13.66
CA ASN A 512 17.13 2.86 -14.88
C ASN A 512 15.60 2.71 -15.09
N VAL A 513 15.22 2.72 -16.37
CA VAL A 513 13.83 2.54 -16.82
C VAL A 513 13.71 1.23 -17.58
N VAL A 514 12.59 0.53 -17.42
CA VAL A 514 12.29 -0.65 -18.23
C VAL A 514 12.04 -0.24 -19.67
N THR A 515 12.78 -0.83 -20.60
CA THR A 515 12.73 -0.51 -22.04
C THR A 515 12.45 -1.77 -22.84
N TYR A 516 11.43 -1.72 -23.69
CA TYR A 516 11.08 -2.79 -24.62
C TYR A 516 12.07 -2.86 -25.80
N ASP A 517 12.43 -4.06 -26.25
CA ASP A 517 13.40 -4.27 -27.35
C ASP A 517 12.84 -3.95 -28.74
N GLY A 518 11.53 -3.71 -28.85
CA GLY A 518 10.81 -3.37 -30.09
C GLY A 518 10.44 -4.58 -30.97
N THR A 519 10.78 -5.80 -30.58
CA THR A 519 10.60 -6.99 -31.44
C THR A 519 10.14 -8.26 -30.73
N GLY A 520 10.33 -8.38 -29.40
CA GLY A 520 10.00 -9.56 -28.62
C GLY A 520 8.52 -9.67 -28.24
N ASP A 521 8.15 -10.74 -27.54
CA ASP A 521 6.84 -10.87 -26.92
C ASP A 521 6.74 -9.89 -25.72
N PRO A 522 5.80 -8.94 -25.69
CA PRO A 522 5.62 -8.00 -24.56
C PRO A 522 5.30 -8.68 -23.21
N ARG A 523 5.08 -9.99 -23.19
CA ARG A 523 4.86 -10.80 -21.98
C ARG A 523 6.07 -11.66 -21.60
N ASP A 524 7.17 -11.55 -22.35
CA ASP A 524 8.43 -12.24 -22.03
C ASP A 524 9.38 -11.25 -21.37
N PRO A 525 9.79 -11.47 -20.10
CA PRO A 525 10.81 -10.63 -19.44
C PRO A 525 12.07 -10.42 -20.28
N GLY A 526 12.45 -11.41 -21.10
CA GLY A 526 13.61 -11.34 -22.01
C GLY A 526 13.48 -10.33 -23.14
N SER A 527 12.29 -9.77 -23.38
CA SER A 527 12.04 -8.70 -24.36
C SER A 527 12.28 -7.29 -23.80
N PHE A 528 12.74 -7.20 -22.55
CA PHE A 528 12.95 -5.92 -21.86
C PHE A 528 14.38 -5.82 -21.30
N SER A 529 14.85 -4.60 -21.14
CA SER A 529 16.13 -4.29 -20.50
C SER A 529 16.03 -3.06 -19.62
N CYS A 530 16.91 -2.94 -18.64
CA CYS A 530 17.06 -1.75 -17.81
C CYS A 530 18.04 -0.77 -18.48
N GLN A 531 17.58 0.44 -18.80
CA GLN A 531 18.39 1.48 -19.47
C GLN A 531 18.32 2.81 -18.75
#